data_a27f361b28d35bb590ccfa1598cadd86
#
_entry.id   a27f361b28d35bb590ccfa1598cadd86
#
_cell.length_a   1.000
_cell.length_b   1.000
_cell.length_c   1.000
_cell.angle_alpha   90.00
_cell.angle_beta   90.00
_cell.angle_gamma   90.00
#
_symmetry.space_group_name_H-M   'P 1'
#
loop_
_entity.id
_entity.type
_entity.pdbx_description
1 polymer ?
#
loop_
_entity_poly.entity_id
_entity_poly.type
_entity_poly.pdbx_seq_one_letter_code
_entity_poly.pdbx_strand_id
1 'polypeptide(L)'
;MRKGGNFLKERLWTKSFIMLMAGNLFVFMSFQMLIPILPPYIKSLGASGIEIGLVTALFSIGAVLSRPFIGFMLEYRGRKALVLIGALLLLAITVLYPISQVIVIFLLFRFLHGLAWGWSTTVNGTAAADVIPNSRLGEGMGYFGLSVTIGMVIAPSLGIFLFNVTSFKNLIFISAILGIIAVVLLVFVRYQTPESVLQTQREELKFSYFGSSVDKTSWFPAFITLLVSLGYGSITTFIVIFGQERGISQIFLFYILNAIMSSISRPFAGKWFDEKGPRGLVLLCTIITFGGMWVLSFADSNFLIAIAGALFGVGFGCLIPTLQSWALLITPPNRRGVVNGMIFSSIDLGIGLSGLIFGFIAEFVETASLFRFGSLFLIVALVMAAMAGKKMQAASAERVVSKGY
;
A
#
# COMPACT_ATOMS: atom_id res chain seq x y z
N MET A 1 35.10 -6.32 35.84
CA MET A 1 34.38 -7.59 35.70
C MET A 1 32.90 -7.28 35.44
N ARG A 2 32.44 -7.15 34.17
CA ARG A 2 31.03 -7.04 33.81
C ARG A 2 30.47 -8.46 33.69
N LYS A 3 29.56 -8.82 34.58
CA LYS A 3 28.83 -10.09 34.58
C LYS A 3 28.16 -10.27 33.22
N GLY A 4 28.49 -11.35 32.53
CA GLY A 4 27.81 -11.83 31.33
C GLY A 4 26.35 -12.13 31.64
N GLY A 5 25.47 -11.16 31.34
CA GLY A 5 24.04 -11.42 31.36
C GLY A 5 23.69 -12.35 30.22
N ASN A 6 23.12 -13.52 30.53
CA ASN A 6 22.42 -14.37 29.59
C ASN A 6 21.34 -13.53 28.89
N PHE A 7 21.61 -13.02 27.69
CA PHE A 7 20.60 -12.48 26.81
C PHE A 7 19.71 -13.65 26.33
N LEU A 8 18.75 -14.06 27.18
CA LEU A 8 17.62 -14.87 26.71
C LEU A 8 17.01 -14.07 25.57
N LYS A 9 17.14 -14.56 24.35
CA LYS A 9 16.52 -13.94 23.16
C LYS A 9 15.03 -13.80 23.46
N GLU A 10 14.56 -12.55 23.63
CA GLU A 10 13.14 -12.24 23.87
C GLU A 10 12.29 -12.91 22.79
N ARG A 11 11.17 -13.50 23.19
CA ARG A 11 10.32 -14.26 22.27
C ARG A 11 9.56 -13.31 21.35
N LEU A 12 9.86 -13.37 20.05
CA LEU A 12 9.12 -12.64 19.02
C LEU A 12 7.70 -13.21 18.84
N TRP A 13 7.59 -14.51 18.73
CA TRP A 13 6.33 -15.24 18.48
C TRP A 13 5.48 -15.33 19.75
N THR A 14 5.03 -14.15 20.22
CA THR A 14 4.05 -14.06 21.32
C THR A 14 2.64 -14.21 20.76
N LYS A 15 1.69 -14.62 21.62
CA LYS A 15 0.27 -14.67 21.24
C LYS A 15 -0.23 -13.33 20.68
N SER A 16 0.17 -12.21 21.30
CA SER A 16 -0.19 -10.87 20.86
C SER A 16 0.35 -10.54 19.47
N PHE A 17 1.61 -10.87 19.17
CA PHE A 17 2.21 -10.62 17.86
C PHE A 17 1.53 -11.46 16.77
N ILE A 18 1.30 -12.75 17.01
CA ILE A 18 0.60 -13.64 16.07
C ILE A 18 -0.82 -13.14 15.78
N MET A 19 -1.58 -12.79 16.84
CA MET A 19 -2.93 -12.26 16.69
C MET A 19 -2.97 -10.93 15.96
N LEU A 20 -1.99 -10.04 16.20
CA LEU A 20 -1.88 -8.76 15.51
C LEU A 20 -1.55 -8.94 14.03
N MET A 21 -0.60 -9.82 13.69
CA MET A 21 -0.28 -10.18 12.31
C MET A 21 -1.49 -10.77 11.57
N ALA A 22 -2.15 -11.74 12.17
CA ALA A 22 -3.33 -12.38 11.59
C ALA A 22 -4.48 -11.38 11.45
N GLY A 23 -4.76 -10.57 12.48
CA GLY A 23 -5.76 -9.51 12.43
C GLY A 23 -5.47 -8.51 11.31
N ASN A 24 -4.22 -8.06 11.18
CA ASN A 24 -3.81 -7.17 10.10
C ASN A 24 -3.94 -7.81 8.71
N LEU A 25 -3.59 -9.10 8.56
CA LEU A 25 -3.82 -9.85 7.33
C LEU A 25 -5.30 -9.82 6.93
N PHE A 26 -6.21 -10.11 7.86
CA PHE A 26 -7.64 -10.11 7.57
C PHE A 26 -8.20 -8.72 7.32
N VAL A 27 -7.67 -7.65 7.97
CA VAL A 27 -7.98 -6.25 7.60
C VAL A 27 -7.62 -6.01 6.14
N PHE A 28 -6.41 -6.38 5.73
CA PHE A 28 -5.97 -6.22 4.36
C PHE A 28 -6.80 -7.06 3.39
N MET A 29 -7.08 -8.31 3.71
CA MET A 29 -7.89 -9.18 2.85
C MET A 29 -9.32 -8.63 2.66
N SER A 30 -9.98 -8.23 3.74
CA SER A 30 -11.32 -7.64 3.70
C SER A 30 -11.36 -6.42 2.78
N PHE A 31 -10.38 -5.54 2.86
CA PHE A 31 -10.35 -4.30 2.09
C PHE A 31 -9.85 -4.50 0.65
N GLN A 32 -8.70 -5.17 0.48
CA GLN A 32 -8.02 -5.24 -0.82
C GLN A 32 -8.80 -6.03 -1.88
N MET A 33 -9.65 -6.99 -1.47
CA MET A 33 -10.50 -7.70 -2.42
C MET A 33 -11.55 -6.80 -3.09
N LEU A 34 -11.86 -5.65 -2.49
CA LEU A 34 -12.85 -4.71 -3.03
C LEU A 34 -12.22 -3.74 -4.06
N ILE A 35 -10.92 -3.46 -3.97
CA ILE A 35 -10.26 -2.45 -4.81
C ILE A 35 -10.54 -2.64 -6.29
N PRO A 36 -10.27 -3.81 -6.91
CA PRO A 36 -10.49 -4.00 -8.34
C PRO A 36 -11.96 -4.16 -8.72
N ILE A 37 -12.87 -4.31 -7.75
CA ILE A 37 -14.28 -4.63 -7.98
C ILE A 37 -15.18 -3.40 -7.95
N LEU A 38 -14.88 -2.43 -7.08
CA LEU A 38 -15.74 -1.27 -6.91
C LEU A 38 -15.83 -0.40 -8.19
N PRO A 39 -14.76 -0.17 -8.99
CA PRO A 39 -14.86 0.54 -10.26
C PRO A 39 -15.79 -0.13 -11.29
N PRO A 40 -15.67 -1.44 -11.63
CA PRO A 40 -16.59 -2.09 -12.54
C PRO A 40 -18.01 -2.19 -11.97
N TYR A 41 -18.18 -2.32 -10.66
CA TYR A 41 -19.50 -2.32 -10.04
C TYR A 41 -20.21 -0.98 -10.25
N ILE A 42 -19.56 0.17 -9.97
CA ILE A 42 -20.18 1.49 -10.19
C ILE A 42 -20.43 1.76 -11.68
N LYS A 43 -19.57 1.22 -12.59
CA LYS A 43 -19.82 1.24 -14.03
C LYS A 43 -21.13 0.56 -14.38
N SER A 44 -21.44 -0.59 -13.76
CA SER A 44 -22.70 -1.31 -13.98
C SER A 44 -23.94 -0.57 -13.48
N LEU A 45 -23.77 0.43 -12.59
CA LEU A 45 -24.81 1.36 -12.14
C LEU A 45 -24.98 2.58 -13.08
N GLY A 46 -24.20 2.66 -14.17
CA GLY A 46 -24.27 3.74 -15.15
C GLY A 46 -23.30 4.90 -14.90
N ALA A 47 -22.27 4.70 -14.04
CA ALA A 47 -21.29 5.74 -13.79
C ALA A 47 -20.44 6.06 -15.03
N SER A 48 -20.15 7.38 -15.21
CA SER A 48 -19.22 7.91 -16.18
C SER A 48 -17.76 7.53 -15.87
N GLY A 49 -16.84 7.72 -16.81
CA GLY A 49 -15.43 7.47 -16.60
C GLY A 49 -14.85 8.31 -15.46
N ILE A 50 -15.30 9.57 -15.34
CA ILE A 50 -14.92 10.47 -14.23
C ILE A 50 -15.38 9.88 -12.89
N GLU A 51 -16.61 9.43 -12.77
CA GLU A 51 -17.15 8.85 -11.53
C GLU A 51 -16.44 7.54 -11.15
N ILE A 52 -16.08 6.72 -12.15
CA ILE A 52 -15.24 5.53 -11.96
C ILE A 52 -13.87 5.92 -11.39
N GLY A 53 -13.24 6.94 -11.95
CA GLY A 53 -11.98 7.47 -11.42
C GLY A 53 -12.08 8.04 -10.02
N LEU A 54 -13.20 8.70 -9.69
CA LEU A 54 -13.49 9.22 -8.35
C LEU A 54 -13.58 8.12 -7.28
N VAL A 55 -13.95 6.89 -7.63
CA VAL A 55 -13.93 5.75 -6.70
C VAL A 55 -12.53 5.57 -6.08
N THR A 56 -11.48 5.72 -6.87
CA THR A 56 -10.10 5.61 -6.43
C THR A 56 -9.57 6.90 -5.81
N ALA A 57 -9.88 8.04 -6.45
CA ALA A 57 -9.41 9.35 -6.01
C ALA A 57 -9.90 9.75 -4.62
N LEU A 58 -11.21 9.66 -4.36
CA LEU A 58 -11.80 10.04 -3.08
C LEU A 58 -11.30 9.15 -1.94
N PHE A 59 -11.12 7.85 -2.21
CA PHE A 59 -10.49 6.94 -1.25
C PHE A 59 -9.07 7.40 -0.88
N SER A 60 -8.24 7.68 -1.87
CA SER A 60 -6.86 8.11 -1.66
C SER A 60 -6.76 9.45 -0.92
N ILE A 61 -7.62 10.40 -1.27
CA ILE A 61 -7.73 11.69 -0.55
C ILE A 61 -8.07 11.44 0.93
N GLY A 62 -9.07 10.62 1.21
CA GLY A 62 -9.43 10.26 2.58
C GLY A 62 -8.26 9.63 3.34
N ALA A 63 -7.55 8.68 2.72
CA ALA A 63 -6.42 8.00 3.35
C ALA A 63 -5.29 8.98 3.72
N VAL A 64 -4.91 9.86 2.79
CA VAL A 64 -3.85 10.86 3.01
C VAL A 64 -4.26 11.85 4.09
N LEU A 65 -5.50 12.33 4.07
CA LEU A 65 -5.99 13.31 5.04
C LEU A 65 -6.00 12.76 6.47
N SER A 66 -6.33 11.48 6.65
CA SER A 66 -6.44 10.89 8.01
C SER A 66 -5.09 10.66 8.68
N ARG A 67 -4.01 10.33 7.92
CA ARG A 67 -2.71 9.89 8.47
C ARG A 67 -2.06 10.85 9.46
N PRO A 68 -1.93 12.16 9.19
CA PRO A 68 -1.31 13.09 10.13
C PRO A 68 -2.10 13.24 11.44
N PHE A 69 -3.45 13.23 11.36
CA PHE A 69 -4.29 13.27 12.55
C PHE A 69 -4.11 12.05 13.43
N ILE A 70 -4.03 10.88 12.80
CA ILE A 70 -3.85 9.62 13.52
C ILE A 70 -2.44 9.53 14.10
N GLY A 71 -1.42 9.95 13.34
CA GLY A 71 -0.06 10.07 13.85
C GLY A 71 -0.01 10.91 15.12
N PHE A 72 -0.66 12.07 15.11
CA PHE A 72 -0.77 12.94 16.28
C PHE A 72 -1.54 12.27 17.44
N MET A 73 -2.65 11.60 17.18
CA MET A 73 -3.39 10.89 18.23
C MET A 73 -2.57 9.77 18.89
N LEU A 74 -1.67 9.13 18.13
CA LEU A 74 -0.76 8.10 18.62
C LEU A 74 0.28 8.63 19.60
N GLU A 75 0.54 9.95 19.65
CA GLU A 75 1.48 10.55 20.58
C GLU A 75 0.93 10.65 22.02
N TYR A 76 -0.41 10.59 22.21
CA TYR A 76 -1.05 10.73 23.54
C TYR A 76 -2.18 9.75 23.83
N ARG A 77 -2.55 8.86 22.90
CA ARG A 77 -3.63 7.89 23.08
C ARG A 77 -3.13 6.45 23.10
N GLY A 78 -3.80 5.62 23.90
CA GLY A 78 -3.52 4.19 23.96
C GLY A 78 -3.84 3.45 22.66
N ARG A 79 -3.03 2.44 22.33
CA ARG A 79 -3.07 1.72 21.04
C ARG A 79 -4.37 0.97 20.82
N LYS A 80 -4.89 0.25 21.85
CA LYS A 80 -6.03 -0.66 21.72
C LYS A 80 -7.28 0.03 21.16
N ALA A 81 -7.67 1.16 21.71
CA ALA A 81 -8.84 1.90 21.26
C ALA A 81 -8.71 2.34 19.79
N LEU A 82 -7.54 2.89 19.43
CA LEU A 82 -7.30 3.39 18.07
C LEU A 82 -7.30 2.26 17.04
N VAL A 83 -6.71 1.09 17.34
CA VAL A 83 -6.72 -0.09 16.45
C VAL A 83 -8.16 -0.58 16.23
N LEU A 84 -8.93 -0.72 17.29
CA LEU A 84 -10.31 -1.23 17.20
C LEU A 84 -11.23 -0.25 16.48
N ILE A 85 -11.11 1.06 16.74
CA ILE A 85 -11.89 2.08 16.01
C ILE A 85 -11.59 2.00 14.52
N GLY A 86 -10.31 1.93 14.10
CA GLY A 86 -9.94 1.82 12.70
C GLY A 86 -10.52 0.58 12.01
N ALA A 87 -10.42 -0.59 12.66
CA ALA A 87 -10.94 -1.84 12.12
C ALA A 87 -12.48 -1.85 12.06
N LEU A 88 -13.16 -1.31 13.07
CA LEU A 88 -14.62 -1.20 13.09
C LEU A 88 -15.15 -0.21 12.05
N LEU A 89 -14.47 0.92 11.83
CA LEU A 89 -14.84 1.87 10.77
C LEU A 89 -14.71 1.24 9.38
N LEU A 90 -13.62 0.51 9.12
CA LEU A 90 -13.45 -0.23 7.86
C LEU A 90 -14.59 -1.23 7.64
N LEU A 91 -14.90 -2.04 8.65
CA LEU A 91 -15.98 -3.02 8.60
C LEU A 91 -17.34 -2.36 8.38
N ALA A 92 -17.65 -1.30 9.13
CA ALA A 92 -18.92 -0.59 9.04
C ALA A 92 -19.15 -0.03 7.62
N ILE A 93 -18.15 0.62 7.05
CA ILE A 93 -18.26 1.19 5.71
C ILE A 93 -18.34 0.09 4.65
N THR A 94 -17.61 -1.02 4.80
CA THR A 94 -17.70 -2.19 3.92
C THR A 94 -19.14 -2.69 3.82
N VAL A 95 -19.83 -2.86 4.95
CA VAL A 95 -21.21 -3.35 5.01
C VAL A 95 -22.22 -2.38 4.38
N LEU A 96 -21.90 -1.11 4.28
CA LEU A 96 -22.81 -0.09 3.70
C LEU A 96 -22.83 -0.10 2.17
N TYR A 97 -21.83 -0.65 1.46
CA TYR A 97 -21.79 -0.62 -0.01
C TYR A 97 -23.02 -1.21 -0.72
N PRO A 98 -23.60 -2.37 -0.30
CA PRO A 98 -24.75 -2.94 -0.98
C PRO A 98 -26.05 -2.11 -0.84
N ILE A 99 -26.11 -1.23 0.15
CA ILE A 99 -27.30 -0.39 0.41
C ILE A 99 -27.34 0.81 -0.54
N SER A 100 -26.16 1.24 -1.04
CA SER A 100 -26.06 2.41 -1.91
C SER A 100 -26.08 2.03 -3.39
N GLN A 101 -27.21 2.31 -4.04
CA GLN A 101 -27.35 2.25 -5.50
C GLN A 101 -27.19 3.65 -6.14
N VAL A 102 -27.02 4.70 -5.32
CA VAL A 102 -26.83 6.08 -5.76
C VAL A 102 -25.33 6.37 -5.82
N ILE A 103 -24.83 6.75 -7.00
CA ILE A 103 -23.39 6.96 -7.26
C ILE A 103 -22.77 7.95 -6.26
N VAL A 104 -23.42 9.07 -5.97
CA VAL A 104 -22.89 10.09 -5.05
C VAL A 104 -22.71 9.54 -3.64
N ILE A 105 -23.67 8.74 -3.14
CA ILE A 105 -23.57 8.09 -1.81
C ILE A 105 -22.45 7.05 -1.81
N PHE A 106 -22.30 6.29 -2.90
CA PHE A 106 -21.22 5.33 -3.06
C PHE A 106 -19.85 6.01 -3.01
N LEU A 107 -19.71 7.14 -3.69
CA LEU A 107 -18.49 7.94 -3.68
C LEU A 107 -18.19 8.54 -2.29
N LEU A 108 -19.21 8.95 -1.55
CA LEU A 108 -19.06 9.36 -0.15
C LEU A 108 -18.52 8.20 0.71
N PHE A 109 -19.07 6.98 0.53
CA PHE A 109 -18.53 5.81 1.22
C PHE A 109 -17.08 5.52 0.85
N ARG A 110 -16.67 5.77 -0.40
CA ARG A 110 -15.26 5.65 -0.80
C ARG A 110 -14.36 6.62 -0.05
N PHE A 111 -14.76 7.88 0.09
CA PHE A 111 -14.02 8.86 0.89
C PHE A 111 -13.89 8.45 2.36
N LEU A 112 -15.01 8.05 2.99
CA LEU A 112 -15.02 7.59 4.38
C LEU A 112 -14.18 6.31 4.56
N HIS A 113 -14.22 5.39 3.58
CA HIS A 113 -13.41 4.17 3.58
C HIS A 113 -11.91 4.51 3.51
N GLY A 114 -11.54 5.53 2.73
CA GLY A 114 -10.20 6.07 2.69
C GLY A 114 -9.74 6.61 4.04
N LEU A 115 -10.57 7.41 4.73
CA LEU A 115 -10.28 7.89 6.08
C LEU A 115 -10.02 6.73 7.05
N ALA A 116 -10.89 5.71 7.03
CA ALA A 116 -10.76 4.53 7.87
C ALA A 116 -9.52 3.68 7.54
N TRP A 117 -9.16 3.60 6.26
CA TRP A 117 -7.96 2.90 5.79
C TRP A 117 -6.67 3.57 6.27
N GLY A 118 -6.54 4.89 6.06
CA GLY A 118 -5.40 5.67 6.54
C GLY A 118 -5.26 5.59 8.05
N TRP A 119 -6.39 5.61 8.77
CA TRP A 119 -6.43 5.36 10.21
C TRP A 119 -5.86 3.98 10.55
N SER A 120 -6.50 2.91 10.05
CA SER A 120 -6.18 1.53 10.42
C SER A 120 -4.73 1.16 10.09
N THR A 121 -4.24 1.49 8.90
CA THR A 121 -2.86 1.16 8.48
C THR A 121 -1.81 1.89 9.31
N THR A 122 -2.05 3.14 9.67
CA THR A 122 -1.12 3.92 10.50
C THR A 122 -1.04 3.35 11.91
N VAL A 123 -2.19 3.06 12.52
CA VAL A 123 -2.24 2.53 13.90
C VAL A 123 -1.70 1.11 13.98
N ASN A 124 -2.07 0.23 13.04
CA ASN A 124 -1.63 -1.18 13.05
C ASN A 124 -0.10 -1.29 12.92
N GLY A 125 0.52 -0.50 12.05
CA GLY A 125 1.98 -0.46 11.91
C GLY A 125 2.68 0.00 13.18
N THR A 126 2.15 1.03 13.86
CA THR A 126 2.68 1.53 15.14
C THR A 126 2.49 0.50 16.26
N ALA A 127 1.28 -0.07 16.37
CA ALA A 127 0.98 -1.10 17.37
C ALA A 127 1.85 -2.36 17.19
N ALA A 128 2.19 -2.72 15.95
CA ALA A 128 3.11 -3.81 15.67
C ALA A 128 4.51 -3.52 16.21
N ALA A 129 5.03 -2.32 15.96
CA ALA A 129 6.34 -1.92 16.48
C ALA A 129 6.39 -1.92 18.02
N ASP A 130 5.29 -1.53 18.69
CA ASP A 130 5.22 -1.49 20.16
C ASP A 130 5.08 -2.91 20.79
N VAL A 131 4.51 -3.88 20.09
CA VAL A 131 4.35 -5.27 20.57
C VAL A 131 5.62 -6.10 20.34
N ILE A 132 6.44 -5.73 19.37
CA ILE A 132 7.69 -6.41 19.02
C ILE A 132 8.79 -6.00 20.01
N PRO A 133 9.56 -6.97 20.57
CA PRO A 133 10.72 -6.65 21.39
C PRO A 133 11.75 -5.79 20.63
N ASN A 134 12.29 -4.75 21.27
CA ASN A 134 13.26 -3.85 20.64
C ASN A 134 14.49 -4.57 20.07
N SER A 135 14.92 -5.66 20.72
CA SER A 135 16.04 -6.51 20.28
C SER A 135 15.77 -7.27 18.97
N ARG A 136 14.50 -7.35 18.53
CA ARG A 136 14.05 -8.07 17.33
C ARG A 136 13.10 -7.25 16.43
N LEU A 137 13.16 -5.92 16.55
CA LEU A 137 12.23 -5.02 15.86
C LEU A 137 12.30 -5.20 14.34
N GLY A 138 13.48 -5.26 13.75
CA GLY A 138 13.65 -5.43 12.30
C GLY A 138 13.06 -6.76 11.79
N GLU A 139 13.35 -7.86 12.51
CA GLU A 139 12.82 -9.19 12.19
C GLU A 139 11.29 -9.22 12.31
N GLY A 140 10.75 -8.71 13.42
CA GLY A 140 9.31 -8.68 13.67
C GLY A 140 8.55 -7.82 12.67
N MET A 141 9.05 -6.63 12.33
CA MET A 141 8.45 -5.77 11.29
C MET A 141 8.53 -6.42 9.90
N GLY A 142 9.56 -7.21 9.62
CA GLY A 142 9.63 -8.03 8.41
C GLY A 142 8.48 -9.03 8.31
N TYR A 143 8.22 -9.79 9.38
CA TYR A 143 7.08 -10.72 9.43
C TYR A 143 5.73 -10.00 9.40
N PHE A 144 5.59 -8.86 10.08
CA PHE A 144 4.38 -8.04 9.99
C PHE A 144 4.15 -7.57 8.56
N GLY A 145 5.20 -7.15 7.84
CA GLY A 145 5.14 -6.79 6.43
C GLY A 145 4.70 -7.94 5.51
N LEU A 146 4.99 -9.21 5.87
CA LEU A 146 4.47 -10.37 5.15
C LEU A 146 2.95 -10.45 5.22
N SER A 147 2.32 -10.15 6.36
CA SER A 147 0.85 -10.12 6.48
C SER A 147 0.22 -9.12 5.51
N VAL A 148 0.84 -7.95 5.38
CA VAL A 148 0.44 -6.91 4.41
C VAL A 148 0.56 -7.44 2.98
N THR A 149 1.72 -8.00 2.64
CA THR A 149 2.01 -8.50 1.28
C THR A 149 1.06 -9.63 0.89
N ILE A 150 0.85 -10.60 1.75
CA ILE A 150 -0.07 -11.73 1.50
C ILE A 150 -1.49 -11.20 1.26
N GLY A 151 -1.97 -10.26 2.09
CA GLY A 151 -3.27 -9.63 1.92
C GLY A 151 -3.41 -8.88 0.59
N MET A 152 -2.40 -8.06 0.23
CA MET A 152 -2.39 -7.30 -1.03
C MET A 152 -2.35 -8.16 -2.28
N VAL A 153 -1.90 -9.39 -2.15
CA VAL A 153 -1.69 -10.35 -3.23
C VAL A 153 -2.90 -11.24 -3.43
N ILE A 154 -3.31 -11.93 -2.38
CA ILE A 154 -4.38 -12.91 -2.44
C ILE A 154 -5.75 -12.24 -2.58
N ALA A 155 -5.97 -11.14 -1.88
CA ALA A 155 -7.28 -10.55 -1.79
C ALA A 155 -7.84 -10.01 -3.11
N PRO A 156 -7.11 -9.25 -3.95
CA PRO A 156 -7.61 -8.82 -5.25
C PRO A 156 -8.00 -10.00 -6.15
N SER A 157 -7.16 -11.04 -6.18
CA SER A 157 -7.45 -12.26 -6.97
C SER A 157 -8.73 -12.94 -6.49
N LEU A 158 -8.88 -13.10 -5.17
CA LEU A 158 -10.08 -13.67 -4.55
C LEU A 158 -11.30 -12.80 -4.87
N GLY A 159 -11.17 -11.47 -4.76
CA GLY A 159 -12.24 -10.52 -5.05
C GLY A 159 -12.73 -10.65 -6.49
N ILE A 160 -11.82 -10.65 -7.47
CA ILE A 160 -12.16 -10.79 -8.91
C ILE A 160 -12.81 -12.15 -9.17
N PHE A 161 -12.23 -13.23 -8.62
CA PHE A 161 -12.82 -14.57 -8.77
C PHE A 161 -14.26 -14.60 -8.23
N LEU A 162 -14.47 -14.12 -7.00
CA LEU A 162 -15.80 -14.10 -6.40
C LEU A 162 -16.77 -13.20 -7.18
N PHE A 163 -16.33 -12.07 -7.69
CA PHE A 163 -17.15 -11.16 -8.48
C PHE A 163 -17.67 -11.81 -9.77
N ASN A 164 -16.86 -12.68 -10.37
CA ASN A 164 -17.23 -13.40 -11.60
C ASN A 164 -18.21 -14.57 -11.34
N VAL A 165 -18.18 -15.18 -10.15
CA VAL A 165 -18.97 -16.39 -9.84
C VAL A 165 -20.13 -16.15 -8.88
N THR A 166 -20.20 -14.96 -8.24
CA THR A 166 -21.26 -14.62 -7.28
C THR A 166 -21.78 -13.20 -7.50
N SER A 167 -22.77 -12.79 -6.67
CA SER A 167 -23.26 -11.41 -6.68
C SER A 167 -22.32 -10.46 -5.90
N PHE A 168 -22.37 -9.16 -6.23
CA PHE A 168 -21.68 -8.12 -5.46
C PHE A 168 -22.04 -8.16 -3.95
N LYS A 169 -23.31 -8.42 -3.63
CA LYS A 169 -23.78 -8.55 -2.24
C LYS A 169 -23.06 -9.70 -1.51
N ASN A 170 -22.92 -10.85 -2.14
CA ASN A 170 -22.22 -12.00 -1.55
C ASN A 170 -20.71 -11.72 -1.35
N LEU A 171 -20.09 -11.02 -2.30
CA LEU A 171 -18.70 -10.60 -2.17
C LEU A 171 -18.52 -9.66 -0.97
N ILE A 172 -19.39 -8.66 -0.80
CA ILE A 172 -19.36 -7.79 0.38
C ILE A 172 -19.58 -8.57 1.67
N PHE A 173 -20.49 -9.55 1.67
CA PHE A 173 -20.71 -10.40 2.84
C PHE A 173 -19.45 -11.19 3.23
N ILE A 174 -18.74 -11.76 2.26
CA ILE A 174 -17.46 -12.46 2.49
C ILE A 174 -16.40 -11.48 3.02
N SER A 175 -16.30 -10.29 2.41
CA SER A 175 -15.39 -9.23 2.88
C SER A 175 -15.72 -8.83 4.34
N ALA A 176 -16.99 -8.70 4.69
CA ALA A 176 -17.41 -8.38 6.03
C ALA A 176 -17.06 -9.49 7.05
N ILE A 177 -17.20 -10.77 6.68
CA ILE A 177 -16.77 -11.90 7.53
C ILE A 177 -15.28 -11.79 7.81
N LEU A 178 -14.44 -11.53 6.79
CA LEU A 178 -13.00 -11.33 7.00
C LEU A 178 -12.72 -10.13 7.92
N GLY A 179 -13.47 -9.04 7.77
CA GLY A 179 -13.40 -7.88 8.65
C GLY A 179 -13.79 -8.20 10.10
N ILE A 180 -14.83 -9.00 10.31
CA ILE A 180 -15.25 -9.48 11.66
C ILE A 180 -14.13 -10.33 12.28
N ILE A 181 -13.56 -11.27 11.52
CA ILE A 181 -12.43 -12.09 11.99
C ILE A 181 -11.26 -11.19 12.41
N ALA A 182 -10.97 -10.16 11.60
CA ALA A 182 -9.93 -9.19 11.93
C ALA A 182 -10.20 -8.48 13.27
N VAL A 183 -11.41 -7.93 13.46
CA VAL A 183 -11.80 -7.25 14.70
C VAL A 183 -11.68 -8.20 15.90
N VAL A 184 -12.19 -9.43 15.79
CA VAL A 184 -12.12 -10.44 16.86
C VAL A 184 -10.67 -10.70 17.25
N LEU A 185 -9.77 -10.95 16.27
CA LEU A 185 -8.35 -11.18 16.56
C LEU A 185 -7.70 -9.97 17.23
N LEU A 186 -7.98 -8.75 16.73
CA LEU A 186 -7.42 -7.51 17.26
C LEU A 186 -7.92 -7.18 18.69
N VAL A 187 -9.13 -7.55 19.06
CA VAL A 187 -9.65 -7.40 20.44
C VAL A 187 -8.81 -8.17 21.46
N PHE A 188 -8.35 -9.37 21.11
CA PHE A 188 -7.59 -10.26 21.99
C PHE A 188 -6.10 -9.94 22.06
N VAL A 189 -5.59 -8.99 21.27
CA VAL A 189 -4.20 -8.53 21.35
C VAL A 189 -3.98 -7.77 22.66
N ARG A 190 -2.90 -8.09 23.37
CA ARG A 190 -2.40 -7.30 24.50
C ARG A 190 -1.47 -6.23 23.97
N TYR A 191 -2.03 -5.04 23.77
CA TYR A 191 -1.27 -3.88 23.28
C TYR A 191 -0.37 -3.33 24.37
N GLN A 192 0.87 -2.99 23.99
CA GLN A 192 1.78 -2.23 24.84
C GLN A 192 1.75 -0.78 24.35
N THR A 193 1.46 0.14 25.26
CA THR A 193 1.57 1.58 24.99
C THR A 193 2.79 2.10 25.74
N PRO A 194 3.78 2.72 25.06
CA PRO A 194 4.96 3.25 25.73
C PRO A 194 4.58 4.23 26.84
N GLU A 195 5.30 4.19 27.96
CA GLU A 195 5.03 5.07 29.12
C GLU A 195 5.13 6.55 28.74
N SER A 196 6.06 6.90 27.86
CA SER A 196 6.19 8.27 27.33
C SER A 196 4.90 8.77 26.70
N VAL A 197 4.13 7.91 26.02
CA VAL A 197 2.84 8.25 25.41
C VAL A 197 1.76 8.43 26.48
N LEU A 198 1.78 7.58 27.52
CA LEU A 198 0.78 7.66 28.60
C LEU A 198 0.98 8.89 29.49
N GLN A 199 2.21 9.38 29.60
CA GLN A 199 2.56 10.57 30.40
C GLN A 199 2.43 11.89 29.62
N THR A 200 2.31 11.83 28.28
CA THR A 200 2.21 13.03 27.45
C THR A 200 0.81 13.64 27.57
N GLN A 201 0.73 14.91 27.94
CA GLN A 201 -0.51 15.67 27.96
C GLN A 201 -0.78 16.29 26.59
N ARG A 202 -2.04 16.22 26.13
CA ARG A 202 -2.42 16.72 24.80
C ARG A 202 -2.13 18.23 24.65
N GLU A 203 -2.31 18.98 25.72
CA GLU A 203 -2.14 20.44 25.76
C GLU A 203 -0.69 20.88 25.47
N GLU A 204 0.28 20.00 25.70
CA GLU A 204 1.70 20.25 25.43
C GLU A 204 2.08 20.01 23.96
N LEU A 205 1.20 19.33 23.18
CA LEU A 205 1.46 18.95 21.80
C LEU A 205 0.89 19.98 20.82
N LYS A 206 1.72 20.42 19.87
CA LYS A 206 1.31 21.27 18.76
C LYS A 206 1.16 20.44 17.50
N PHE A 207 -0.07 20.32 17.00
CA PHE A 207 -0.32 19.66 15.72
C PHE A 207 0.20 20.52 14.56
N SER A 208 1.02 19.92 13.69
CA SER A 208 1.45 20.52 12.43
C SER A 208 1.30 19.51 11.31
N TYR A 209 0.34 19.74 10.42
CA TYR A 209 0.06 18.82 9.30
C TYR A 209 1.30 18.60 8.42
N PHE A 210 1.92 19.67 7.94
CA PHE A 210 3.09 19.59 7.06
C PHE A 210 4.37 19.14 7.78
N GLY A 211 4.59 19.55 9.02
CA GLY A 211 5.76 19.14 9.82
C GLY A 211 5.79 17.63 10.08
N SER A 212 4.61 17.01 10.21
CA SER A 212 4.44 15.58 10.44
C SER A 212 4.30 14.75 9.16
N SER A 213 4.22 15.39 7.98
CA SER A 213 3.92 14.71 6.71
C SER A 213 5.08 14.72 5.72
N VAL A 214 6.00 15.70 5.81
CA VAL A 214 7.02 15.93 4.76
C VAL A 214 8.43 15.97 5.34
N ASP A 215 9.35 15.29 4.67
CA ASP A 215 10.78 15.35 4.93
C ASP A 215 11.54 15.77 3.68
N LYS A 216 12.34 16.86 3.80
CA LYS A 216 13.07 17.45 2.67
C LYS A 216 14.19 16.55 2.14
N THR A 217 14.72 15.63 2.94
CA THR A 217 15.81 14.75 2.48
C THR A 217 15.33 13.64 1.57
N SER A 218 14.09 13.21 1.76
CA SER A 218 13.49 12.05 1.05
C SER A 218 12.48 12.44 -0.03
N TRP A 219 12.41 13.74 -0.41
CA TRP A 219 11.44 14.19 -1.42
C TRP A 219 11.62 13.48 -2.77
N PHE A 220 12.86 13.17 -3.15
CA PHE A 220 13.17 12.60 -4.45
C PHE A 220 12.66 11.15 -4.61
N PRO A 221 13.01 10.19 -3.72
CA PRO A 221 12.42 8.86 -3.79
C PRO A 221 10.90 8.88 -3.58
N ALA A 222 10.36 9.80 -2.76
CA ALA A 222 8.92 9.96 -2.57
C ALA A 222 8.21 10.44 -3.84
N PHE A 223 8.82 11.37 -4.58
CA PHE A 223 8.25 11.85 -5.84
C PHE A 223 8.31 10.79 -6.95
N ILE A 224 9.41 10.02 -7.05
CA ILE A 224 9.46 8.85 -7.94
C ILE A 224 8.37 7.84 -7.56
N THR A 225 8.17 7.58 -6.26
CA THR A 225 7.09 6.71 -5.76
C THR A 225 5.71 7.20 -6.23
N LEU A 226 5.46 8.50 -6.14
CA LEU A 226 4.22 9.13 -6.62
C LEU A 226 4.02 8.89 -8.12
N LEU A 227 5.03 9.15 -8.96
CA LEU A 227 4.95 8.94 -10.41
C LEU A 227 4.69 7.48 -10.77
N VAL A 228 5.41 6.55 -10.16
CA VAL A 228 5.25 5.11 -10.39
C VAL A 228 3.85 4.64 -9.95
N SER A 229 3.37 5.15 -8.82
CA SER A 229 2.03 4.84 -8.29
C SER A 229 0.92 5.47 -9.15
N LEU A 230 1.18 6.59 -9.80
CA LEU A 230 0.29 7.21 -10.77
C LEU A 230 0.08 6.28 -11.99
N GLY A 231 1.15 5.69 -12.51
CA GLY A 231 1.04 4.64 -13.54
C GLY A 231 0.24 3.43 -13.04
N TYR A 232 0.56 2.92 -11.86
CA TYR A 232 -0.11 1.75 -11.26
C TYR A 232 -1.61 1.97 -11.02
N GLY A 233 -2.02 3.19 -10.67
CA GLY A 233 -3.42 3.52 -10.41
C GLY A 233 -4.32 3.30 -11.63
N SER A 234 -3.80 3.44 -12.88
CA SER A 234 -4.55 3.09 -14.09
C SER A 234 -4.92 1.60 -14.11
N ILE A 235 -4.00 0.73 -13.68
CA ILE A 235 -4.25 -0.71 -13.61
C ILE A 235 -5.28 -1.02 -12.51
N THR A 236 -5.07 -0.52 -11.29
CA THR A 236 -5.95 -0.84 -10.15
C THR A 236 -7.40 -0.41 -10.39
N THR A 237 -7.61 0.67 -11.14
CA THR A 237 -8.95 1.20 -11.42
C THR A 237 -9.60 0.53 -12.63
N PHE A 238 -8.84 0.24 -13.68
CA PHE A 238 -9.43 -0.09 -14.97
C PHE A 238 -9.17 -1.52 -15.47
N ILE A 239 -8.32 -2.32 -14.83
CA ILE A 239 -7.95 -3.65 -15.34
C ILE A 239 -9.14 -4.63 -15.47
N VAL A 240 -10.10 -4.57 -14.55
CA VAL A 240 -11.30 -5.44 -14.62
C VAL A 240 -12.23 -4.98 -15.73
N ILE A 241 -12.40 -3.66 -15.90
CA ILE A 241 -13.16 -3.06 -17.00
C ILE A 241 -12.54 -3.44 -18.34
N PHE A 242 -11.22 -3.32 -18.45
CA PHE A 242 -10.45 -3.76 -19.62
C PHE A 242 -10.69 -5.24 -19.95
N GLY A 243 -10.66 -6.11 -18.94
CA GLY A 243 -10.94 -7.54 -19.13
C GLY A 243 -12.35 -7.81 -19.62
N GLN A 244 -13.34 -7.10 -19.11
CA GLN A 244 -14.73 -7.20 -19.56
C GLN A 244 -14.90 -6.72 -21.03
N GLU A 245 -14.28 -5.60 -21.40
CA GLU A 245 -14.30 -5.07 -22.76
C GLU A 245 -13.64 -6.00 -23.79
N ARG A 246 -12.59 -6.73 -23.38
CA ARG A 246 -11.84 -7.68 -24.22
C ARG A 246 -12.34 -9.12 -24.14
N GLY A 247 -13.35 -9.42 -23.32
CA GLY A 247 -13.85 -10.78 -23.11
C GLY A 247 -12.86 -11.70 -22.40
N ILE A 248 -11.91 -11.15 -21.64
CA ILE A 248 -10.89 -11.90 -20.90
C ILE A 248 -11.44 -12.30 -19.53
N SER A 249 -11.67 -13.59 -19.31
CA SER A 249 -12.35 -14.10 -18.12
C SER A 249 -11.44 -14.21 -16.89
N GLN A 250 -10.11 -14.37 -17.07
CA GLN A 250 -9.19 -14.69 -15.97
C GLN A 250 -8.26 -13.53 -15.62
N ILE A 251 -8.79 -12.32 -15.47
CA ILE A 251 -8.04 -11.12 -15.07
C ILE A 251 -7.33 -11.29 -13.71
N PHE A 252 -7.84 -12.14 -12.84
CA PHE A 252 -7.22 -12.45 -11.55
C PHE A 252 -5.79 -13.04 -11.69
N LEU A 253 -5.46 -13.65 -12.86
CA LEU A 253 -4.12 -14.14 -13.16
C LEU A 253 -3.06 -13.04 -13.11
N PHE A 254 -3.42 -11.81 -13.49
CA PHE A 254 -2.51 -10.66 -13.35
C PHE A 254 -2.03 -10.52 -11.91
N TYR A 255 -2.94 -10.54 -10.94
CA TYR A 255 -2.61 -10.35 -9.52
C TYR A 255 -1.87 -11.56 -8.94
N ILE A 256 -2.25 -12.78 -9.32
CA ILE A 256 -1.57 -14.01 -8.89
C ILE A 256 -0.12 -14.01 -9.36
N LEU A 257 0.12 -13.80 -10.67
CA LEU A 257 1.47 -13.80 -11.22
C LEU A 257 2.30 -12.62 -10.72
N ASN A 258 1.69 -11.43 -10.59
CA ASN A 258 2.32 -10.28 -9.93
C ASN A 258 2.85 -10.67 -8.53
N ALA A 259 2.05 -11.33 -7.76
CA ALA A 259 2.37 -11.78 -6.41
C ALA A 259 3.51 -12.79 -6.34
N ILE A 260 3.39 -13.85 -7.12
CA ILE A 260 4.39 -14.91 -7.18
C ILE A 260 5.73 -14.33 -7.60
N MET A 261 5.75 -13.58 -8.68
CA MET A 261 6.98 -13.02 -9.22
C MET A 261 7.59 -11.93 -8.33
N SER A 262 6.74 -11.10 -7.70
CA SER A 262 7.20 -10.15 -6.68
C SER A 262 7.86 -10.86 -5.49
N SER A 263 7.28 -11.97 -5.01
CA SER A 263 7.83 -12.73 -3.89
C SER A 263 9.17 -13.39 -4.25
N ILE A 264 9.29 -13.92 -5.46
CA ILE A 264 10.52 -14.56 -5.95
C ILE A 264 11.63 -13.52 -6.18
N SER A 265 11.30 -12.36 -6.74
CA SER A 265 12.30 -11.35 -7.13
C SER A 265 12.82 -10.49 -5.96
N ARG A 266 12.05 -10.31 -4.87
CA ARG A 266 12.44 -9.47 -3.72
C ARG A 266 13.77 -9.85 -3.06
N PRO A 267 14.11 -11.11 -2.78
CA PRO A 267 15.39 -11.45 -2.20
C PRO A 267 16.58 -11.03 -3.07
N PHE A 268 16.44 -11.19 -4.41
CA PHE A 268 17.47 -10.78 -5.37
C PHE A 268 17.59 -9.25 -5.44
N ALA A 269 16.45 -8.54 -5.41
CA ALA A 269 16.42 -7.09 -5.38
C ALA A 269 17.06 -6.54 -4.09
N GLY A 270 16.79 -7.15 -2.94
CA GLY A 270 17.41 -6.79 -1.67
C GLY A 270 18.93 -6.94 -1.69
N LYS A 271 19.43 -8.08 -2.17
CA LYS A 271 20.88 -8.31 -2.33
C LYS A 271 21.53 -7.29 -3.29
N TRP A 272 20.88 -7.04 -4.42
CA TRP A 272 21.37 -6.01 -5.37
C TRP A 272 21.41 -4.62 -4.71
N PHE A 273 20.36 -4.26 -3.96
CA PHE A 273 20.29 -2.98 -3.25
C PHE A 273 21.47 -2.80 -2.29
N ASP A 274 21.77 -3.83 -1.50
CA ASP A 274 22.85 -3.82 -0.50
C ASP A 274 24.24 -3.75 -1.16
N GLU A 275 24.45 -4.49 -2.28
CA GLU A 275 25.76 -4.56 -2.96
C GLU A 275 26.02 -3.37 -3.89
N LYS A 276 25.01 -2.91 -4.64
CA LYS A 276 25.18 -1.96 -5.77
C LYS A 276 24.40 -0.66 -5.60
N GLY A 277 23.65 -0.54 -4.49
CA GLY A 277 22.81 0.62 -4.19
C GLY A 277 21.51 0.69 -5.00
N PRO A 278 20.66 1.71 -4.72
CA PRO A 278 19.27 1.78 -5.20
C PRO A 278 19.15 2.10 -6.69
N ARG A 279 20.05 2.92 -7.25
CA ARG A 279 19.85 3.55 -8.56
C ARG A 279 19.68 2.55 -9.70
N GLY A 280 20.61 1.61 -9.85
CA GLY A 280 20.56 0.60 -10.93
C GLY A 280 19.31 -0.27 -10.83
N LEU A 281 18.94 -0.61 -9.61
CA LEU A 281 17.73 -1.41 -9.32
C LEU A 281 16.46 -0.63 -9.65
N VAL A 282 16.36 0.65 -9.29
CA VAL A 282 15.22 1.52 -9.63
C VAL A 282 15.06 1.62 -11.15
N LEU A 283 16.16 1.85 -11.90
CA LEU A 283 16.13 1.91 -13.37
C LEU A 283 15.63 0.60 -13.98
N LEU A 284 16.22 -0.53 -13.58
CA LEU A 284 15.83 -1.85 -14.09
C LEU A 284 14.36 -2.17 -13.79
N CYS A 285 13.95 -1.99 -12.53
CA CYS A 285 12.56 -2.27 -12.12
C CYS A 285 11.56 -1.37 -12.84
N THR A 286 11.90 -0.09 -13.07
CA THR A 286 11.03 0.84 -13.82
C THR A 286 10.86 0.39 -15.27
N ILE A 287 11.94 -0.04 -15.94
CA ILE A 287 11.90 -0.55 -17.33
C ILE A 287 11.03 -1.81 -17.40
N ILE A 288 11.20 -2.75 -16.47
CA ILE A 288 10.41 -3.99 -16.45
C ILE A 288 8.93 -3.67 -16.18
N THR A 289 8.63 -2.74 -15.26
CA THR A 289 7.25 -2.28 -14.98
C THR A 289 6.61 -1.66 -16.22
N PHE A 290 7.36 -0.79 -16.91
CA PHE A 290 6.93 -0.21 -18.18
C PHE A 290 6.58 -1.28 -19.22
N GLY A 291 7.47 -2.27 -19.42
CA GLY A 291 7.23 -3.40 -20.32
C GLY A 291 5.97 -4.19 -19.94
N GLY A 292 5.77 -4.44 -18.64
CA GLY A 292 4.57 -5.11 -18.12
C GLY A 292 3.27 -4.34 -18.43
N MET A 293 3.27 -3.01 -18.30
CA MET A 293 2.11 -2.17 -18.65
C MET A 293 1.84 -2.18 -20.16
N TRP A 294 2.88 -2.19 -20.98
CA TRP A 294 2.72 -2.29 -22.44
C TRP A 294 2.16 -3.64 -22.85
N VAL A 295 2.68 -4.76 -22.34
CA VAL A 295 2.13 -6.10 -22.58
C VAL A 295 0.66 -6.15 -22.15
N LEU A 296 0.31 -5.57 -20.99
CA LEU A 296 -1.06 -5.48 -20.53
C LEU A 296 -1.96 -4.76 -21.54
N SER A 297 -1.49 -3.62 -22.09
CA SER A 297 -2.28 -2.80 -23.02
C SER A 297 -2.63 -3.51 -24.33
N PHE A 298 -1.85 -4.52 -24.73
CA PHE A 298 -2.08 -5.33 -25.91
C PHE A 298 -2.68 -6.71 -25.61
N ALA A 299 -2.96 -7.00 -24.32
CA ALA A 299 -3.46 -8.30 -23.93
C ALA A 299 -4.86 -8.56 -24.54
N ASP A 300 -5.00 -9.70 -25.18
CA ASP A 300 -6.23 -10.24 -25.77
C ASP A 300 -6.57 -11.65 -25.25
N SER A 301 -5.72 -12.17 -24.36
CA SER A 301 -5.81 -13.55 -23.86
C SER A 301 -5.39 -13.64 -22.39
N ASN A 302 -5.87 -14.68 -21.71
CA ASN A 302 -5.46 -15.01 -20.34
C ASN A 302 -3.94 -15.20 -20.20
N PHE A 303 -3.28 -15.70 -21.27
CA PHE A 303 -1.83 -15.89 -21.29
C PHE A 303 -1.06 -14.56 -21.25
N LEU A 304 -1.46 -13.57 -22.05
CA LEU A 304 -0.83 -12.24 -22.03
C LEU A 304 -1.11 -11.50 -20.72
N ILE A 305 -2.28 -11.67 -20.12
CA ILE A 305 -2.59 -11.16 -18.77
C ILE A 305 -1.62 -11.74 -17.73
N ALA A 306 -1.35 -13.05 -17.80
CA ALA A 306 -0.41 -13.71 -16.89
C ALA A 306 1.03 -13.18 -17.08
N ILE A 307 1.49 -13.02 -18.33
CA ILE A 307 2.81 -12.43 -18.63
C ILE A 307 2.90 -10.98 -18.13
N ALA A 308 1.88 -10.16 -18.39
CA ALA A 308 1.83 -8.79 -17.91
C ALA A 308 1.93 -8.73 -16.39
N GLY A 309 1.16 -9.59 -15.68
CA GLY A 309 1.22 -9.71 -14.23
C GLY A 309 2.59 -10.16 -13.73
N ALA A 310 3.23 -11.11 -14.39
CA ALA A 310 4.56 -11.59 -14.05
C ALA A 310 5.63 -10.48 -14.18
N LEU A 311 5.65 -9.77 -15.31
CA LEU A 311 6.57 -8.63 -15.53
C LEU A 311 6.33 -7.53 -14.52
N PHE A 312 5.05 -7.19 -14.28
CA PHE A 312 4.68 -6.18 -13.31
C PHE A 312 5.11 -6.56 -11.88
N GLY A 313 5.01 -7.85 -11.53
CA GLY A 313 5.46 -8.39 -10.25
C GLY A 313 6.96 -8.26 -10.03
N VAL A 314 7.77 -8.58 -11.03
CA VAL A 314 9.23 -8.38 -10.97
C VAL A 314 9.57 -6.88 -10.87
N GLY A 315 8.95 -6.04 -11.70
CA GLY A 315 9.22 -4.62 -11.76
C GLY A 315 8.66 -3.87 -10.56
N PHE A 316 7.36 -3.64 -10.54
CA PHE A 316 6.68 -2.84 -9.50
C PHE A 316 6.82 -3.45 -8.10
N GLY A 317 6.74 -4.78 -7.99
CA GLY A 317 6.85 -5.50 -6.72
C GLY A 317 8.20 -5.30 -6.02
N CYS A 318 9.27 -5.03 -6.76
CA CYS A 318 10.58 -4.67 -6.21
C CYS A 318 10.81 -3.16 -6.14
N LEU A 319 10.20 -2.38 -7.03
CA LEU A 319 10.43 -0.93 -7.17
C LEU A 319 9.98 -0.16 -5.92
N ILE A 320 8.77 -0.40 -5.43
CA ILE A 320 8.23 0.30 -4.25
C ILE A 320 9.06 0.04 -2.98
N PRO A 321 9.37 -1.21 -2.60
CA PRO A 321 10.25 -1.47 -1.45
C PRO A 321 11.66 -0.87 -1.62
N THR A 322 12.19 -0.84 -2.85
CA THR A 322 13.50 -0.22 -3.16
C THR A 322 13.47 1.28 -2.92
N LEU A 323 12.43 1.98 -3.39
CA LEU A 323 12.26 3.43 -3.18
C LEU A 323 12.07 3.76 -1.70
N GLN A 324 11.30 2.95 -0.97
CA GLN A 324 11.11 3.08 0.46
C GLN A 324 12.42 2.89 1.23
N SER A 325 13.18 1.83 0.90
CA SER A 325 14.49 1.57 1.51
C SER A 325 15.49 2.68 1.21
N TRP A 326 15.48 3.21 -0.03
CA TRP A 326 16.30 4.35 -0.41
C TRP A 326 15.97 5.61 0.40
N ALA A 327 14.69 5.93 0.52
CA ALA A 327 14.22 7.06 1.33
C ALA A 327 14.68 6.93 2.79
N LEU A 328 14.51 5.75 3.41
CA LEU A 328 14.93 5.48 4.78
C LEU A 328 16.45 5.51 4.98
N LEU A 329 17.22 5.09 3.95
CA LEU A 329 18.68 5.09 4.00
C LEU A 329 19.26 6.50 4.11
N ILE A 330 18.71 7.46 3.36
CA ILE A 330 19.18 8.85 3.35
C ILE A 330 18.63 9.70 4.49
N THR A 331 17.70 9.17 5.29
CA THR A 331 16.97 9.90 6.34
C THR A 331 17.61 9.68 7.73
N PRO A 332 17.72 10.72 8.56
CA PRO A 332 18.12 10.57 9.96
C PRO A 332 17.16 9.64 10.74
N PRO A 333 17.66 8.85 11.71
CA PRO A 333 16.85 7.87 12.43
C PRO A 333 15.58 8.42 13.09
N ASN A 334 15.64 9.63 13.64
CA ASN A 334 14.53 10.32 14.30
C ASN A 334 13.42 10.79 13.34
N ARG A 335 13.66 10.81 12.01
CA ARG A 335 12.70 11.23 10.99
C ARG A 335 12.13 10.07 10.17
N ARG A 336 12.57 8.85 10.41
CA ARG A 336 12.16 7.65 9.63
C ARG A 336 10.66 7.41 9.64
N GLY A 337 9.98 7.70 10.75
CA GLY A 337 8.52 7.59 10.82
C GLY A 337 7.80 8.53 9.84
N VAL A 338 8.24 9.79 9.79
CA VAL A 338 7.71 10.80 8.87
C VAL A 338 7.95 10.39 7.42
N VAL A 339 9.16 9.91 7.10
CA VAL A 339 9.51 9.47 5.75
C VAL A 339 8.71 8.25 5.32
N ASN A 340 8.48 7.31 6.21
CA ASN A 340 7.63 6.16 5.91
C ASN A 340 6.18 6.59 5.60
N GLY A 341 5.64 7.49 6.41
CA GLY A 341 4.33 8.11 6.16
C GLY A 341 4.29 8.87 4.82
N MET A 342 5.35 9.60 4.48
CA MET A 342 5.48 10.33 3.21
C MET A 342 5.49 9.39 2.00
N ILE A 343 6.20 8.25 2.06
CA ILE A 343 6.21 7.25 0.99
C ILE A 343 4.81 6.64 0.79
N PHE A 344 4.14 6.23 1.87
CA PHE A 344 2.77 5.71 1.77
C PHE A 344 1.78 6.77 1.27
N SER A 345 1.92 8.02 1.68
CA SER A 345 1.10 9.13 1.15
C SER A 345 1.38 9.38 -0.33
N SER A 346 2.64 9.22 -0.80
CA SER A 346 2.98 9.31 -2.22
C SER A 346 2.33 8.19 -3.04
N ILE A 347 2.25 6.96 -2.49
CA ILE A 347 1.53 5.85 -3.12
C ILE A 347 0.04 6.18 -3.24
N ASP A 348 -0.59 6.56 -2.14
CA ASP A 348 -2.03 6.85 -2.11
C ASP A 348 -2.38 8.06 -3.01
N LEU A 349 -1.58 9.14 -2.97
CA LEU A 349 -1.75 10.31 -3.84
C LEU A 349 -1.56 9.96 -5.31
N GLY A 350 -0.52 9.17 -5.65
CA GLY A 350 -0.28 8.73 -7.03
C GLY A 350 -1.47 7.93 -7.57
N ILE A 351 -1.96 6.95 -6.81
CA ILE A 351 -3.13 6.14 -7.19
C ILE A 351 -4.39 7.04 -7.27
N GLY A 352 -4.58 7.96 -6.33
CA GLY A 352 -5.72 8.88 -6.32
C GLY A 352 -5.75 9.84 -7.51
N LEU A 353 -4.62 10.48 -7.80
CA LEU A 353 -4.46 11.35 -8.98
C LEU A 353 -4.65 10.57 -10.28
N SER A 354 -4.18 9.33 -10.34
CA SER A 354 -4.43 8.41 -11.45
C SER A 354 -5.93 8.23 -11.70
N GLY A 355 -6.70 7.98 -10.63
CA GLY A 355 -8.15 7.86 -10.74
C GLY A 355 -8.80 9.08 -11.40
N LEU A 356 -8.42 10.29 -11.01
CA LEU A 356 -8.93 11.52 -11.60
C LEU A 356 -8.50 11.68 -13.06
N ILE A 357 -7.19 11.54 -13.33
CA ILE A 357 -6.62 11.75 -14.68
C ILE A 357 -7.18 10.71 -15.66
N PHE A 358 -7.10 9.45 -15.31
CA PHE A 358 -7.52 8.38 -16.22
C PHE A 358 -9.03 8.18 -16.25
N GLY A 359 -9.75 8.58 -15.17
CA GLY A 359 -11.20 8.66 -15.19
C GLY A 359 -11.70 9.67 -16.24
N PHE A 360 -11.08 10.86 -16.31
CA PHE A 360 -11.38 11.85 -17.34
C PHE A 360 -10.98 11.37 -18.75
N ILE A 361 -9.79 10.80 -18.89
CA ILE A 361 -9.29 10.30 -20.19
C ILE A 361 -10.15 9.14 -20.71
N ALA A 362 -10.70 8.30 -19.82
CA ALA A 362 -11.55 7.16 -20.17
C ALA A 362 -12.87 7.54 -20.88
N GLU A 363 -13.28 8.83 -20.83
CA GLU A 363 -14.42 9.33 -21.59
C GLU A 363 -14.12 9.43 -23.11
N PHE A 364 -12.83 9.47 -23.49
CA PHE A 364 -12.41 9.80 -24.86
C PHE A 364 -11.63 8.67 -25.55
N VAL A 365 -11.12 7.68 -24.79
CA VAL A 365 -10.26 6.63 -25.31
C VAL A 365 -10.61 5.26 -24.75
N GLU A 366 -10.22 4.20 -25.47
CA GLU A 366 -10.33 2.82 -25.00
C GLU A 366 -9.51 2.57 -23.73
N THR A 367 -9.99 1.68 -22.86
CA THR A 367 -9.35 1.34 -21.59
C THR A 367 -7.90 0.86 -21.77
N ALA A 368 -7.56 0.16 -22.85
CA ALA A 368 -6.19 -0.24 -23.19
C ALA A 368 -5.22 0.95 -23.28
N SER A 369 -5.66 2.08 -23.80
CA SER A 369 -4.86 3.30 -23.96
C SER A 369 -4.52 3.94 -22.61
N LEU A 370 -5.35 3.76 -21.59
CA LEU A 370 -5.09 4.28 -20.23
C LEU A 370 -3.80 3.69 -19.65
N PHE A 371 -3.52 2.40 -19.91
CA PHE A 371 -2.27 1.76 -19.46
C PHE A 371 -1.06 2.33 -20.19
N ARG A 372 -1.19 2.64 -21.51
CA ARG A 372 -0.12 3.30 -22.28
C ARG A 372 0.16 4.70 -21.75
N PHE A 373 -0.87 5.51 -21.50
CA PHE A 373 -0.72 6.83 -20.90
C PHE A 373 -0.16 6.74 -19.47
N GLY A 374 -0.61 5.76 -18.68
CA GLY A 374 -0.06 5.49 -17.34
C GLY A 374 1.44 5.18 -17.37
N SER A 375 1.91 4.48 -18.41
CA SER A 375 3.33 4.17 -18.58
C SER A 375 4.22 5.39 -18.87
N LEU A 376 3.67 6.52 -19.36
CA LEU A 376 4.44 7.76 -19.55
C LEU A 376 5.00 8.30 -18.24
N PHE A 377 4.28 8.13 -17.13
CA PHE A 377 4.78 8.53 -15.81
C PHE A 377 5.99 7.70 -15.38
N LEU A 378 6.07 6.43 -15.82
CA LEU A 378 7.26 5.60 -15.62
C LEU A 378 8.45 6.09 -16.44
N ILE A 379 8.24 6.62 -17.64
CA ILE A 379 9.32 7.25 -18.44
C ILE A 379 9.86 8.47 -17.69
N VAL A 380 8.99 9.33 -17.17
CA VAL A 380 9.42 10.49 -16.38
C VAL A 380 10.20 10.04 -15.14
N ALA A 381 9.71 9.03 -14.41
CA ALA A 381 10.39 8.45 -13.26
C ALA A 381 11.78 7.86 -13.65
N LEU A 382 11.86 7.17 -14.80
CA LEU A 382 13.10 6.61 -15.34
C LEU A 382 14.13 7.71 -15.65
N VAL A 383 13.71 8.76 -16.36
CA VAL A 383 14.58 9.90 -16.71
C VAL A 383 15.08 10.58 -15.43
N MET A 384 14.21 10.85 -14.48
CA MET A 384 14.58 11.43 -13.19
C MET A 384 15.58 10.54 -12.43
N ALA A 385 15.35 9.23 -12.34
CA ALA A 385 16.25 8.30 -11.68
C ALA A 385 17.61 8.20 -12.42
N ALA A 386 17.62 8.30 -13.75
CA ALA A 386 18.84 8.33 -14.54
C ALA A 386 19.65 9.62 -14.33
N MET A 387 18.97 10.77 -14.21
CA MET A 387 19.59 12.08 -13.97
C MET A 387 20.03 12.27 -12.51
N ALA A 388 19.50 11.48 -11.57
CA ALA A 388 19.93 11.48 -10.17
C ALA A 388 21.43 11.13 -10.09
N GLY A 389 22.25 12.17 -10.09
CA GLY A 389 23.69 12.10 -10.33
C GLY A 389 24.46 11.37 -9.23
N LYS A 390 25.75 11.11 -9.49
CA LYS A 390 26.74 10.49 -8.57
C LYS A 390 26.78 11.14 -7.17
N LYS A 391 26.36 12.41 -7.02
CA LYS A 391 26.29 13.11 -5.71
C LYS A 391 25.34 12.46 -4.71
N MET A 392 24.20 11.89 -5.17
CA MET A 392 23.29 11.18 -4.28
C MET A 392 23.79 9.76 -3.95
N GLN A 393 24.60 9.15 -4.84
CA GLN A 393 25.27 7.89 -4.56
C GLN A 393 26.41 8.06 -3.55
N ALA A 394 27.19 9.14 -3.63
CA ALA A 394 28.26 9.44 -2.70
C ALA A 394 27.75 9.66 -1.28
N ALA A 395 26.66 10.39 -1.09
CA ALA A 395 26.02 10.57 0.21
C ALA A 395 25.45 9.26 0.81
N SER A 396 25.06 8.31 -0.05
CA SER A 396 24.64 6.96 0.39
C SER A 396 25.85 6.09 0.74
N ALA A 397 26.93 6.14 -0.04
CA ALA A 397 28.15 5.37 0.18
C ALA A 397 28.94 5.84 1.41
N GLU A 398 29.08 7.14 1.63
CA GLU A 398 29.73 7.70 2.83
C GLU A 398 29.01 7.33 4.12
N ARG A 399 27.68 7.26 4.12
CA ARG A 399 26.90 6.82 5.30
C ARG A 399 26.93 5.31 5.52
N VAL A 400 27.10 4.50 4.48
CA VAL A 400 27.31 3.04 4.62
C VAL A 400 28.70 2.77 5.21
N VAL A 401 29.73 3.50 4.75
CA VAL A 401 31.10 3.38 5.26
C VAL A 401 31.23 3.92 6.68
N SER A 402 30.52 5.00 7.05
CA SER A 402 30.52 5.54 8.41
C SER A 402 29.75 4.71 9.43
N LYS A 403 28.99 3.69 9.01
CA LYS A 403 28.30 2.72 9.88
C LYS A 403 28.99 1.36 9.96
N GLY A 404 30.03 1.14 9.19
CA GLY A 404 30.90 -0.01 9.33
C GLY A 404 31.98 0.29 10.35
N TYR A 405 31.71 -0.08 11.59
CA TYR A 405 32.52 -0.13 12.83
C TYR A 405 32.15 0.89 13.89
#